data_82109b57e100123366028b6ddedaf21b
#
_entry.id   82109b57e100123366028b6ddedaf21b
#
_cell.length_a   1.000
_cell.length_b   1.000
_cell.length_c   1.000
_cell.angle_alpha   90.00
_cell.angle_beta   90.00
_cell.angle_gamma   90.00
#
_symmetry.space_group_name_H-M   'P 1'
#
loop_
_entity.id
_entity.type
_entity.pdbx_description
1 polymer ?
#
loop_
_entity_poly.entity_id
_entity_poly.type
_entity_poly.pdbx_seq_one_letter_code
_entity_poly.pdbx_strand_id
1 'polypeptide(L)'
;MGPIDWQVTASDGNARAGILTTRRSVIETPVFMPVGTQGTVKGVRFESLEDEMDARIILGNTYHLFLRPGPEVIREIGGLHKFSTWRRSLLTDSGGFQVFSLTALRKLTDEGVEFRSHIDGSLKFLSPEVSMEIQAALGSDIVMAFDECLPGGAGYEQTKESVELTLRWAARSKMHFQQLQERGHDAGKLESAGFSLSSAEEERAEARTLNGEQALFGIVQGSGYAELRSKSLERTVEIGFDGYAIGGLSVGEEKSVMYEVLARLAPQMPSDAPRYLMGVGTPEDLLEAVSHGVDMFDCVLPTRNGRTGSAFTSQGSINIRNARFRTDEAPLDPRCRCSVCRRYSRAYLRHLYNAGEMLAATLISHHNLAFFLDTMRQVRQAIGLGSFAEFKKQFISDLRQETP
;
A
#
# COMPACT_ATOMS: atom_id res chain seq x y z
N MET A 1 -23.68 1.46 -8.94
CA MET A 1 -22.25 1.14 -9.07
C MET A 1 -21.74 0.86 -7.67
N GLY A 2 -20.87 -0.11 -7.49
CA GLY A 2 -20.20 -0.36 -6.21
C GLY A 2 -19.16 0.73 -5.89
N PRO A 3 -18.47 0.64 -4.75
CA PRO A 3 -17.48 1.63 -4.31
C PRO A 3 -16.26 1.70 -5.24
N ILE A 4 -15.98 0.62 -5.95
CA ILE A 4 -14.98 0.53 -7.02
C ILE A 4 -15.56 -0.17 -8.24
N ASP A 5 -14.98 0.10 -9.40
CA ASP A 5 -15.17 -0.67 -10.62
C ASP A 5 -13.83 -1.26 -11.04
N TRP A 6 -13.83 -2.56 -11.40
CA TRP A 6 -12.63 -3.30 -11.76
C TRP A 6 -12.80 -4.02 -13.10
N GLN A 7 -11.85 -3.80 -13.99
CA GLN A 7 -11.86 -4.44 -15.31
C GLN A 7 -10.44 -4.83 -15.73
N VAL A 8 -10.23 -6.08 -16.12
CA VAL A 8 -9.02 -6.54 -16.81
C VAL A 8 -9.11 -6.14 -18.27
N THR A 9 -8.11 -5.41 -18.77
CA THR A 9 -8.07 -4.89 -20.15
C THR A 9 -7.13 -5.65 -21.06
N ALA A 10 -6.10 -6.31 -20.51
CA ALA A 10 -5.17 -7.17 -21.24
C ALA A 10 -4.56 -8.24 -20.31
N SER A 11 -4.07 -9.33 -20.91
CA SER A 11 -3.35 -10.39 -20.18
C SER A 11 -2.23 -10.96 -21.04
N ASP A 12 -1.14 -11.37 -20.38
CA ASP A 12 -0.02 -12.09 -20.97
C ASP A 12 0.44 -13.21 -20.01
N GLY A 13 0.07 -14.45 -20.31
CA GLY A 13 0.11 -15.55 -19.36
C GLY A 13 -0.81 -15.26 -18.16
N ASN A 14 -0.26 -15.33 -16.93
CA ASN A 14 -0.99 -14.94 -15.72
C ASN A 14 -0.90 -13.44 -15.41
N ALA A 15 0.04 -12.70 -16.03
CA ALA A 15 0.13 -11.28 -15.86
C ALA A 15 -1.09 -10.59 -16.46
N ARG A 16 -1.66 -9.62 -15.74
CA ARG A 16 -2.84 -8.90 -16.19
C ARG A 16 -2.67 -7.39 -16.03
N ALA A 17 -3.15 -6.64 -17.01
CA ALA A 17 -3.33 -5.21 -16.94
C ALA A 17 -4.82 -4.91 -16.82
N GLY A 18 -5.18 -3.91 -16.04
CA GLY A 18 -6.57 -3.57 -15.79
C GLY A 18 -6.76 -2.11 -15.40
N ILE A 19 -8.01 -1.77 -15.17
CA ILE A 19 -8.45 -0.45 -14.70
C ILE A 19 -9.23 -0.64 -13.41
N LEU A 20 -8.75 0.01 -12.34
CA LEU A 20 -9.46 0.15 -11.08
C LEU A 20 -9.96 1.58 -10.97
N THR A 21 -11.27 1.76 -10.98
CA THR A 21 -11.89 3.07 -10.83
C THR A 21 -12.43 3.23 -9.41
N THR A 22 -12.03 4.32 -8.76
CA THR A 22 -12.61 4.80 -7.51
C THR A 22 -13.36 6.10 -7.78
N ARG A 23 -14.02 6.67 -6.78
CA ARG A 23 -14.64 8.00 -6.89
C ARG A 23 -13.64 9.13 -7.22
N ARG A 24 -12.32 8.93 -7.01
CA ARG A 24 -11.29 9.97 -7.16
C ARG A 24 -10.33 9.75 -8.30
N SER A 25 -10.11 8.52 -8.71
CA SER A 25 -9.11 8.21 -9.74
C SER A 25 -9.51 7.03 -10.60
N VAL A 26 -9.07 7.10 -11.85
CA VAL A 26 -8.92 5.94 -12.72
C VAL A 26 -7.47 5.47 -12.60
N ILE A 27 -7.27 4.25 -12.13
CA ILE A 27 -5.97 3.67 -11.78
C ILE A 27 -5.69 2.52 -12.74
N GLU A 28 -4.69 2.68 -13.58
CA GLU A 28 -4.18 1.59 -14.41
C GLU A 28 -3.33 0.64 -13.56
N THR A 29 -3.58 -0.65 -13.67
CA THR A 29 -2.84 -1.71 -12.97
C THR A 29 -2.04 -2.57 -13.95
N PRO A 30 -0.92 -3.19 -13.52
CA PRO A 30 -0.34 -3.17 -12.18
C PRO A 30 0.10 -1.78 -11.73
N VAL A 31 -0.09 -1.48 -10.44
CA VAL A 31 0.20 -0.16 -9.87
C VAL A 31 1.07 -0.27 -8.61
N PHE A 32 2.03 0.64 -8.46
CA PHE A 32 2.78 0.85 -7.23
C PHE A 32 2.18 2.04 -6.46
N MET A 33 1.90 1.85 -5.17
CA MET A 33 1.37 2.87 -4.26
C MET A 33 2.49 3.45 -3.40
N PRO A 34 2.89 4.72 -3.60
CA PRO A 34 3.80 5.38 -2.67
C PRO A 34 3.26 5.39 -1.24
N VAL A 35 4.13 5.06 -0.25
CA VAL A 35 3.70 4.95 1.15
C VAL A 35 3.74 6.30 1.85
N GLY A 36 2.57 6.78 2.22
CA GLY A 36 2.31 8.01 2.98
C GLY A 36 2.03 7.74 4.46
N THR A 37 2.99 7.19 5.21
CA THR A 37 2.85 6.67 6.59
C THR A 37 2.06 7.55 7.55
N GLN A 38 2.28 8.87 7.52
CA GLN A 38 1.64 9.85 8.42
C GLN A 38 0.88 10.92 7.60
N GLY A 39 0.16 10.49 6.56
CA GLY A 39 -0.51 11.40 5.65
C GLY A 39 0.46 12.17 4.74
N THR A 40 1.71 11.69 4.61
CA THR A 40 2.71 12.28 3.71
C THR A 40 3.70 11.21 3.23
N VAL A 41 4.07 11.26 1.95
CA VAL A 41 5.16 10.46 1.40
C VAL A 41 6.48 11.12 1.78
N LYS A 42 7.28 10.42 2.59
CA LYS A 42 8.43 11.01 3.29
C LYS A 42 9.41 11.73 2.36
N GLY A 43 9.51 13.05 2.54
CA GLY A 43 10.43 13.91 1.80
C GLY A 43 10.02 14.23 0.35
N VAL A 44 8.79 13.89 -0.06
CA VAL A 44 8.29 14.17 -1.42
C VAL A 44 6.95 14.90 -1.33
N ARG A 45 6.82 16.01 -2.06
CA ARG A 45 5.59 16.80 -2.12
C ARG A 45 4.53 16.09 -2.95
N PHE A 46 3.27 16.29 -2.60
CA PHE A 46 2.16 15.68 -3.35
C PHE A 46 2.05 16.20 -4.78
N GLU A 47 2.35 17.48 -5.02
CA GLU A 47 2.36 18.03 -6.37
C GLU A 47 3.39 17.29 -7.27
N SER A 48 4.54 16.90 -6.72
CA SER A 48 5.50 16.11 -7.50
C SER A 48 4.97 14.69 -7.81
N LEU A 49 4.23 14.09 -6.87
CA LEU A 49 3.59 12.78 -7.12
C LEU A 49 2.46 12.87 -8.13
N GLU A 50 1.64 13.93 -8.05
CA GLU A 50 0.48 14.12 -8.92
C GLU A 50 0.89 14.61 -10.33
N ASP A 51 1.69 15.66 -10.41
CA ASP A 51 1.92 16.39 -11.66
C ASP A 51 3.13 15.88 -12.44
N GLU A 52 4.19 15.39 -11.74
CA GLU A 52 5.42 14.92 -12.39
C GLU A 52 5.44 13.39 -12.57
N MET A 53 4.99 12.63 -11.58
CA MET A 53 5.07 11.17 -11.57
C MET A 53 3.75 10.49 -11.94
N ASP A 54 2.64 11.22 -11.91
CA ASP A 54 1.29 10.73 -12.18
C ASP A 54 0.86 9.56 -11.26
N ALA A 55 1.25 9.61 -9.98
CA ALA A 55 0.79 8.64 -8.99
C ALA A 55 -0.72 8.76 -8.77
N ARG A 56 -1.48 7.71 -9.04
CA ARG A 56 -2.96 7.71 -9.00
C ARG A 56 -3.52 7.32 -7.65
N ILE A 57 -2.72 6.67 -6.82
CA ILE A 57 -3.09 6.17 -5.50
C ILE A 57 -1.86 6.18 -4.59
N ILE A 58 -2.07 6.50 -3.32
CA ILE A 58 -1.06 6.37 -2.25
C ILE A 58 -1.62 5.51 -1.12
N LEU A 59 -0.72 5.01 -0.26
CA LEU A 59 -1.09 4.27 0.94
C LEU A 59 -0.89 5.14 2.19
N GLY A 60 -1.93 5.27 3.01
CA GLY A 60 -1.88 5.84 4.36
C GLY A 60 -1.79 4.74 5.42
N ASN A 61 -1.17 5.03 6.58
CA ASN A 61 -1.00 4.04 7.62
C ASN A 61 -1.90 4.33 8.82
N THR A 62 -2.89 3.48 9.02
CA THR A 62 -3.92 3.62 10.06
C THR A 62 -3.34 3.69 11.47
N TYR A 63 -2.39 2.82 11.82
CA TYR A 63 -1.77 2.81 13.14
C TYR A 63 -1.08 4.14 13.47
N HIS A 64 -0.30 4.69 12.55
CA HIS A 64 0.42 5.93 12.78
C HIS A 64 -0.53 7.13 12.86
N LEU A 65 -1.56 7.17 12.03
CA LEU A 65 -2.57 8.23 12.01
C LEU A 65 -3.51 8.15 13.22
N PHE A 66 -3.79 6.95 13.72
CA PHE A 66 -4.49 6.73 14.99
C PHE A 66 -3.75 7.32 16.17
N LEU A 67 -2.42 7.14 16.23
CA LEU A 67 -1.62 7.66 17.34
C LEU A 67 -1.34 9.16 17.22
N ARG A 68 -1.21 9.67 15.99
CA ARG A 68 -0.92 11.10 15.73
C ARG A 68 -1.31 11.49 14.29
N PRO A 69 -2.17 12.48 14.07
CA PRO A 69 -2.74 13.41 15.07
C PRO A 69 -3.94 12.84 15.85
N GLY A 70 -4.46 11.66 15.49
CA GLY A 70 -5.69 11.07 15.95
C GLY A 70 -6.80 11.18 14.89
N PRO A 71 -7.72 10.20 14.83
CA PRO A 71 -8.78 10.18 13.83
C PRO A 71 -9.78 11.35 14.00
N GLU A 72 -9.97 11.86 15.21
CA GLU A 72 -10.86 12.97 15.52
C GLU A 72 -10.41 14.23 14.79
N VAL A 73 -9.12 14.59 14.90
CA VAL A 73 -8.54 15.77 14.23
C VAL A 73 -8.70 15.70 12.72
N ILE A 74 -8.46 14.50 12.14
CA ILE A 74 -8.57 14.31 10.69
C ILE A 74 -10.03 14.41 10.24
N ARG A 75 -10.97 13.86 11.01
CA ARG A 75 -12.39 13.93 10.75
C ARG A 75 -12.92 15.37 10.80
N GLU A 76 -12.58 16.16 11.83
CA GLU A 76 -12.95 17.57 11.94
C GLU A 76 -12.51 18.42 10.75
N ILE A 77 -11.36 18.10 10.15
CA ILE A 77 -10.86 18.78 8.94
C ILE A 77 -11.56 18.30 7.67
N GLY A 78 -12.30 17.18 7.72
CA GLY A 78 -13.00 16.62 6.58
C GLY A 78 -12.23 15.51 5.84
N GLY A 79 -11.48 14.68 6.60
CA GLY A 79 -10.77 13.51 6.13
C GLY A 79 -9.35 13.76 5.65
N LEU A 80 -8.64 12.66 5.41
CA LEU A 80 -7.20 12.68 5.11
C LEU A 80 -6.88 13.41 3.79
N HIS A 81 -7.76 13.34 2.81
CA HIS A 81 -7.61 14.08 1.55
C HIS A 81 -7.56 15.60 1.77
N LYS A 82 -8.50 16.12 2.55
CA LYS A 82 -8.55 17.55 2.86
C LYS A 82 -7.43 17.95 3.82
N PHE A 83 -7.14 17.10 4.82
CA PHE A 83 -6.06 17.32 5.78
C PHE A 83 -4.69 17.40 5.11
N SER A 84 -4.41 16.52 4.15
CA SER A 84 -3.10 16.41 3.48
C SER A 84 -3.04 17.10 2.12
N THR A 85 -4.17 17.57 1.59
CA THR A 85 -4.34 18.12 0.22
C THR A 85 -4.12 17.13 -0.92
N TRP A 86 -4.07 15.82 -0.63
CA TRP A 86 -3.99 14.79 -1.65
C TRP A 86 -5.31 14.66 -2.42
N ARG A 87 -5.26 14.80 -3.74
CA ARG A 87 -6.47 14.91 -4.58
C ARG A 87 -6.93 13.58 -5.20
N ARG A 88 -6.06 12.56 -5.23
CA ARG A 88 -6.29 11.28 -5.90
C ARG A 88 -6.64 10.18 -4.90
N SER A 89 -6.74 8.93 -5.34
CA SER A 89 -7.13 7.80 -4.49
C SER A 89 -6.17 7.55 -3.33
N LEU A 90 -6.72 7.07 -2.25
CA LEU A 90 -6.00 6.72 -1.03
C LEU A 90 -6.49 5.39 -0.49
N LEU A 91 -5.54 4.48 -0.24
CA LEU A 91 -5.77 3.24 0.50
C LEU A 91 -5.23 3.42 1.92
N THR A 92 -5.95 2.94 2.93
CA THR A 92 -5.41 2.83 4.31
C THR A 92 -5.26 1.36 4.68
N ASP A 93 -4.11 1.01 5.28
CA ASP A 93 -3.91 -0.33 5.84
C ASP A 93 -4.78 -0.56 7.10
N SER A 94 -4.81 -1.80 7.60
CA SER A 94 -5.60 -2.16 8.78
C SER A 94 -5.02 -1.61 10.10
N GLY A 95 -3.72 -1.29 10.13
CA GLY A 95 -2.95 -0.99 11.33
C GLY A 95 -2.42 -2.23 12.07
N GLY A 96 -2.87 -3.43 11.70
CA GLY A 96 -2.50 -4.69 12.37
C GLY A 96 -1.00 -4.96 12.36
N PHE A 97 -0.36 -4.94 11.19
CA PHE A 97 1.07 -5.20 11.05
C PHE A 97 1.94 -4.32 11.96
N GLN A 98 1.63 -3.02 12.10
CA GLN A 98 2.43 -2.08 12.89
C GLN A 98 2.29 -2.37 14.38
N VAL A 99 1.12 -2.77 14.86
CA VAL A 99 0.94 -3.22 16.23
C VAL A 99 1.80 -4.43 16.50
N PHE A 100 1.89 -5.40 15.57
CA PHE A 100 2.69 -6.60 15.73
C PHE A 100 4.19 -6.34 15.59
N SER A 101 4.62 -5.43 14.73
CA SER A 101 6.04 -5.16 14.42
C SER A 101 6.70 -4.11 15.31
N LEU A 102 5.94 -3.13 15.83
CA LEU A 102 6.50 -1.97 16.55
C LEU A 102 6.28 -2.00 18.06
N THR A 103 5.44 -2.90 18.59
CA THR A 103 5.12 -2.93 20.01
C THR A 103 5.66 -4.17 20.68
N ALA A 104 6.62 -3.97 21.61
CA ALA A 104 7.21 -5.06 22.39
C ALA A 104 6.25 -5.64 23.44
N LEU A 105 5.30 -4.83 23.94
CA LEU A 105 4.30 -5.20 24.93
C LEU A 105 2.90 -5.09 24.30
N ARG A 106 2.36 -6.25 23.94
CA ARG A 106 1.00 -6.37 23.41
C ARG A 106 0.30 -7.57 24.02
N LYS A 107 -1.02 -7.46 24.17
CA LYS A 107 -1.88 -8.56 24.57
C LYS A 107 -2.89 -8.81 23.47
N LEU A 108 -2.81 -9.99 22.89
CA LEU A 108 -3.71 -10.46 21.82
C LEU A 108 -4.87 -11.23 22.43
N THR A 109 -6.08 -10.95 22.01
CA THR A 109 -7.32 -11.66 22.34
C THR A 109 -8.19 -11.81 21.11
N ASP A 110 -9.29 -12.55 21.21
CA ASP A 110 -10.31 -12.61 20.14
C ASP A 110 -10.97 -11.23 19.87
N GLU A 111 -11.08 -10.40 20.89
CA GLU A 111 -11.68 -9.07 20.77
C GLU A 111 -10.81 -8.11 19.99
N GLY A 112 -9.47 -8.23 20.11
CA GLY A 112 -8.52 -7.33 19.48
C GLY A 112 -7.14 -7.38 20.16
N VAL A 113 -6.37 -6.33 20.01
CA VAL A 113 -5.02 -6.20 20.55
C VAL A 113 -4.88 -4.96 21.42
N GLU A 114 -4.46 -5.17 22.66
CA GLU A 114 -4.05 -4.12 23.59
C GLU A 114 -2.55 -3.91 23.47
N PHE A 115 -2.11 -2.65 23.36
CA PHE A 115 -0.70 -2.33 23.20
C PHE A 115 -0.36 -0.96 23.81
N ARG A 116 0.93 -0.70 24.02
CA ARG A 116 1.41 0.62 24.41
C ARG A 116 1.89 1.43 23.21
N SER A 117 1.42 2.65 23.11
CA SER A 117 1.87 3.62 22.12
C SER A 117 3.39 3.84 22.21
N HIS A 118 4.08 3.72 21.09
CA HIS A 118 5.52 4.00 21.01
C HIS A 118 5.86 5.50 21.09
N ILE A 119 4.84 6.38 21.07
CA ILE A 119 5.01 7.84 21.12
C ILE A 119 5.06 8.34 22.57
N ASP A 120 4.13 7.87 23.40
CA ASP A 120 3.89 8.40 24.76
C ASP A 120 3.69 7.31 25.81
N GLY A 121 3.73 6.03 25.43
CA GLY A 121 3.53 4.89 26.34
C GLY A 121 2.09 4.66 26.78
N SER A 122 1.12 5.45 26.30
CA SER A 122 -0.30 5.29 26.65
C SER A 122 -0.83 3.94 26.21
N LEU A 123 -1.73 3.36 27.02
CA LEU A 123 -2.41 2.11 26.67
C LEU A 123 -3.44 2.37 25.60
N LYS A 124 -3.42 1.57 24.54
CA LYS A 124 -4.32 1.63 23.40
C LYS A 124 -4.91 0.26 23.12
N PHE A 125 -6.10 0.26 22.55
CA PHE A 125 -6.77 -0.96 22.09
C PHE A 125 -7.17 -0.79 20.62
N LEU A 126 -6.93 -1.82 19.83
CA LEU A 126 -7.30 -1.88 18.42
C LEU A 126 -8.04 -3.20 18.18
N SER A 127 -9.25 -3.10 17.67
CA SER A 127 -10.09 -4.23 17.25
C SER A 127 -10.50 -4.08 15.80
N PRO A 128 -11.13 -5.10 15.19
CA PRO A 128 -11.72 -4.96 13.86
C PRO A 128 -12.63 -3.74 13.73
N GLU A 129 -13.51 -3.51 14.71
CA GLU A 129 -14.45 -2.40 14.72
C GLU A 129 -13.74 -1.05 14.83
N VAL A 130 -12.80 -0.93 15.78
CA VAL A 130 -12.02 0.29 15.99
C VAL A 130 -11.17 0.61 14.74
N SER A 131 -10.58 -0.39 14.08
CA SER A 131 -9.86 -0.18 12.82
C SER A 131 -10.77 0.35 11.73
N MET A 132 -11.99 -0.17 11.59
CA MET A 132 -12.97 0.34 10.62
C MET A 132 -13.40 1.77 10.94
N GLU A 133 -13.64 2.11 12.21
CA GLU A 133 -14.00 3.47 12.64
C GLU A 133 -12.89 4.48 12.36
N ILE A 134 -11.63 4.09 12.59
CA ILE A 134 -10.47 4.94 12.28
C ILE A 134 -10.39 5.16 10.77
N GLN A 135 -10.43 4.11 9.95
CA GLN A 135 -10.33 4.22 8.50
C GLN A 135 -11.51 5.00 7.90
N ALA A 136 -12.71 4.87 8.49
CA ALA A 136 -13.86 5.68 8.15
C ALA A 136 -13.61 7.18 8.45
N ALA A 137 -13.06 7.51 9.63
CA ALA A 137 -12.69 8.87 9.99
C ALA A 137 -11.57 9.45 9.11
N LEU A 138 -10.64 8.61 8.64
CA LEU A 138 -9.61 8.99 7.66
C LEU A 138 -10.20 9.30 6.28
N GLY A 139 -11.33 8.69 5.90
CA GLY A 139 -12.03 8.93 4.64
C GLY A 139 -11.26 8.46 3.41
N SER A 140 -10.49 7.36 3.51
CA SER A 140 -9.79 6.74 2.38
C SER A 140 -10.78 6.13 1.37
N ASP A 141 -10.35 5.91 0.15
CA ASP A 141 -11.18 5.30 -0.90
C ASP A 141 -11.22 3.78 -0.78
N ILE A 142 -10.12 3.18 -0.30
CA ILE A 142 -10.00 1.74 -0.05
C ILE A 142 -9.52 1.54 1.38
N VAL A 143 -10.20 0.67 2.12
CA VAL A 143 -9.87 0.29 3.49
C VAL A 143 -9.55 -1.20 3.57
N MET A 144 -8.73 -1.60 4.55
CA MET A 144 -8.30 -2.99 4.73
C MET A 144 -8.97 -3.59 5.97
N ALA A 145 -9.46 -4.83 5.85
CA ALA A 145 -9.93 -5.60 7.00
C ALA A 145 -8.80 -5.82 8.02
N PHE A 146 -9.15 -5.87 9.31
CA PHE A 146 -8.16 -6.06 10.37
C PHE A 146 -7.66 -7.50 10.39
N ASP A 147 -6.34 -7.70 10.52
CA ASP A 147 -5.67 -8.98 10.41
C ASP A 147 -4.54 -9.15 11.44
N GLU A 148 -4.14 -10.40 11.69
CA GLU A 148 -2.93 -10.73 12.41
C GLU A 148 -1.83 -11.15 11.44
N CYS A 149 -0.73 -10.39 11.43
CA CYS A 149 0.45 -10.69 10.63
C CYS A 149 1.55 -11.30 11.50
N LEU A 150 1.86 -12.58 11.29
CA LEU A 150 2.95 -13.26 11.95
C LEU A 150 4.31 -12.96 11.31
N PRO A 151 5.42 -13.05 12.08
CA PRO A 151 6.76 -12.99 11.50
C PRO A 151 7.03 -14.20 10.60
N GLY A 152 7.91 -14.02 9.61
CA GLY A 152 8.39 -15.11 8.76
C GLY A 152 9.01 -16.25 9.60
N GLY A 153 8.70 -17.49 9.23
CA GLY A 153 9.17 -18.66 9.96
C GLY A 153 8.32 -19.08 11.17
N ALA A 154 7.15 -18.47 11.39
CA ALA A 154 6.19 -18.95 12.39
C ALA A 154 5.81 -20.43 12.16
N GLY A 155 5.64 -21.19 13.25
CA GLY A 155 5.28 -22.62 13.18
C GLY A 155 3.87 -22.85 12.64
N TYR A 156 3.62 -24.07 12.14
CA TYR A 156 2.35 -24.44 11.49
C TYR A 156 1.12 -24.21 12.37
N GLU A 157 1.11 -24.72 13.61
CA GLU A 157 -0.04 -24.57 14.52
C GLU A 157 -0.30 -23.11 14.89
N GLN A 158 0.76 -22.34 15.17
CA GLN A 158 0.63 -20.90 15.42
C GLN A 158 0.06 -20.18 14.19
N THR A 159 0.51 -20.53 12.98
CA THR A 159 0.00 -19.93 11.75
C THR A 159 -1.47 -20.29 11.52
N LYS A 160 -1.86 -21.52 11.82
CA LYS A 160 -3.24 -22.00 11.74
C LYS A 160 -4.16 -21.23 12.70
N GLU A 161 -3.74 -21.03 13.95
CA GLU A 161 -4.48 -20.23 14.94
C GLU A 161 -4.62 -18.77 14.49
N SER A 162 -3.55 -18.19 13.97
CA SER A 162 -3.54 -16.83 13.42
C SER A 162 -4.47 -16.68 12.20
N VAL A 163 -4.51 -17.65 11.30
CA VAL A 163 -5.46 -17.68 10.18
C VAL A 163 -6.90 -17.70 10.67
N GLU A 164 -7.23 -18.54 11.64
CA GLU A 164 -8.59 -18.60 12.20
C GLU A 164 -8.97 -17.28 12.90
N LEU A 165 -8.05 -16.65 13.62
CA LEU A 165 -8.25 -15.35 14.24
C LEU A 165 -8.49 -14.25 13.19
N THR A 166 -7.63 -14.19 12.16
CA THR A 166 -7.75 -13.24 11.05
C THR A 166 -9.09 -13.38 10.34
N LEU A 167 -9.58 -14.60 10.12
CA LEU A 167 -10.88 -14.84 9.49
C LEU A 167 -12.06 -14.36 10.36
N ARG A 168 -11.99 -14.57 11.69
CA ARG A 168 -13.00 -14.01 12.61
C ARG A 168 -12.97 -12.48 12.58
N TRP A 169 -11.79 -11.88 12.58
CA TRP A 169 -11.61 -10.42 12.51
C TRP A 169 -12.05 -9.85 11.15
N ALA A 170 -11.79 -10.56 10.06
CA ALA A 170 -12.24 -10.16 8.72
C ALA A 170 -13.79 -10.12 8.63
N ALA A 171 -14.48 -11.13 9.18
CA ALA A 171 -15.93 -11.15 9.24
C ALA A 171 -16.50 -9.99 10.10
N ARG A 172 -15.90 -9.71 11.27
CA ARG A 172 -16.26 -8.57 12.13
C ARG A 172 -16.01 -7.24 11.45
N SER A 173 -14.84 -7.08 10.78
CA SER A 173 -14.53 -5.88 9.99
C SER A 173 -15.61 -5.65 8.92
N LYS A 174 -15.97 -6.68 8.16
CA LYS A 174 -17.01 -6.59 7.11
C LYS A 174 -18.36 -6.17 7.68
N MET A 175 -18.79 -6.80 8.77
CA MET A 175 -20.07 -6.49 9.41
C MET A 175 -20.10 -5.03 9.92
N HIS A 176 -19.06 -4.61 10.63
CA HIS A 176 -19.00 -3.24 11.17
C HIS A 176 -18.87 -2.19 10.06
N PHE A 177 -18.08 -2.48 9.02
CA PHE A 177 -17.98 -1.64 7.84
C PHE A 177 -19.35 -1.42 7.17
N GLN A 178 -20.15 -2.48 6.97
CA GLN A 178 -21.49 -2.35 6.42
C GLN A 178 -22.39 -1.46 7.28
N GLN A 179 -22.35 -1.63 8.60
CA GLN A 179 -23.10 -0.77 9.53
C GLN A 179 -22.70 0.71 9.42
N LEU A 180 -21.40 1.01 9.25
CA LEU A 180 -20.91 2.38 9.05
C LEU A 180 -21.41 2.96 7.72
N GLN A 181 -21.44 2.17 6.64
CA GLN A 181 -21.96 2.61 5.34
C GLN A 181 -23.48 2.88 5.41
N GLU A 182 -24.25 2.01 6.05
CA GLU A 182 -25.70 2.18 6.23
C GLU A 182 -26.03 3.46 7.02
N ARG A 183 -25.35 3.71 8.14
CA ARG A 183 -25.51 4.95 8.93
C ARG A 183 -25.18 6.20 8.09
N GLY A 184 -24.16 6.13 7.24
CA GLY A 184 -23.84 7.18 6.30
C GLY A 184 -24.96 7.45 5.30
N HIS A 185 -25.56 6.41 4.71
CA HIS A 185 -26.65 6.54 3.73
C HIS A 185 -27.95 7.09 4.34
N ASP A 186 -28.32 6.72 5.55
CA ASP A 186 -29.55 7.18 6.20
C ASP A 186 -29.48 8.65 6.57
N ALA A 187 -28.36 9.11 7.10
CA ALA A 187 -28.13 10.53 7.36
C ALA A 187 -28.35 11.39 6.11
N GLY A 188 -28.00 10.90 4.92
CA GLY A 188 -28.18 11.56 3.66
C GLY A 188 -29.54 11.64 3.03
N LYS A 189 -30.34 10.69 3.29
CA LYS A 189 -31.72 10.76 2.88
C LYS A 189 -32.46 11.85 3.67
N LEU A 190 -32.08 12.06 4.93
CA LEU A 190 -32.68 13.10 5.80
C LEU A 190 -32.30 14.52 5.32
N GLU A 191 -31.05 14.78 4.94
CA GLU A 191 -30.63 16.07 4.37
C GLU A 191 -31.30 16.38 3.03
N SER A 192 -31.37 15.39 2.13
CA SER A 192 -32.03 15.57 0.84
C SER A 192 -33.56 15.79 0.95
N ALA A 193 -34.16 15.40 2.07
CA ALA A 193 -35.57 15.62 2.38
C ALA A 193 -35.87 16.97 3.06
N GLY A 194 -34.84 17.82 3.28
CA GLY A 194 -35.02 19.18 3.81
C GLY A 194 -35.28 19.26 5.32
N PHE A 195 -34.92 18.21 6.07
CA PHE A 195 -34.97 18.23 7.54
C PHE A 195 -33.75 18.91 8.11
N SER A 196 -33.95 19.86 9.05
CA SER A 196 -32.87 20.45 9.83
C SER A 196 -32.31 19.39 10.80
N LEU A 197 -31.03 19.11 10.68
CA LEU A 197 -30.35 18.11 11.50
C LEU A 197 -30.04 18.68 12.90
N SER A 198 -30.11 17.83 13.93
CA SER A 198 -29.55 18.15 15.23
C SER A 198 -28.02 18.15 15.19
N SER A 199 -27.33 18.74 16.17
CA SER A 199 -25.85 18.75 16.22
C SER A 199 -25.21 17.35 16.13
N ALA A 200 -25.87 16.32 16.68
CA ALA A 200 -25.45 14.92 16.57
C ALA A 200 -25.70 14.31 15.17
N GLU A 201 -26.67 14.86 14.44
CA GLU A 201 -26.99 14.48 13.06
C GLU A 201 -26.11 15.25 12.07
N GLU A 202 -25.68 16.48 12.39
CA GLU A 202 -24.66 17.23 11.64
C GLU A 202 -23.29 16.54 11.71
N GLU A 203 -22.86 16.06 12.89
CA GLU A 203 -21.66 15.23 13.03
C GLU A 203 -21.75 13.93 12.23
N ARG A 204 -22.95 13.32 12.16
CA ARG A 204 -23.21 12.14 11.35
C ARG A 204 -23.23 12.46 9.84
N ALA A 205 -23.72 13.63 9.46
CA ALA A 205 -23.75 14.09 8.07
C ALA A 205 -22.36 14.44 7.54
N GLU A 206 -21.51 15.07 8.39
CA GLU A 206 -20.09 15.28 8.08
C GLU A 206 -19.32 13.95 7.96
N ALA A 207 -19.55 12.98 8.85
CA ALA A 207 -19.01 11.63 8.74
C ALA A 207 -19.42 10.95 7.42
N ARG A 208 -20.57 11.27 6.87
CA ARG A 208 -21.12 10.75 5.63
C ARG A 208 -20.44 11.28 4.38
N THR A 209 -20.03 12.56 4.35
CA THR A 209 -19.20 13.10 3.28
C THR A 209 -17.85 12.39 3.19
N LEU A 210 -17.39 11.82 4.32
CA LEU A 210 -16.16 11.03 4.41
C LEU A 210 -16.37 9.55 4.06
N ASN A 211 -17.51 8.95 4.44
CA ASN A 211 -17.77 7.51 4.33
C ASN A 211 -18.54 7.10 3.06
N GLY A 212 -18.93 8.06 2.21
CA GLY A 212 -19.60 7.73 0.96
C GLY A 212 -18.72 6.87 0.05
N GLU A 213 -19.09 5.57 -0.08
CA GLU A 213 -18.56 4.63 -1.06
C GLU A 213 -17.06 4.29 -0.91
N GLN A 214 -16.65 3.85 0.28
CA GLN A 214 -15.35 3.19 0.47
C GLN A 214 -15.42 1.73 0.02
N ALA A 215 -14.34 1.20 -0.56
CA ALA A 215 -14.17 -0.23 -0.81
C ALA A 215 -13.46 -0.91 0.36
N LEU A 216 -13.86 -2.14 0.68
CA LEU A 216 -13.22 -2.95 1.72
C LEU A 216 -12.48 -4.14 1.10
N PHE A 217 -11.18 -4.27 1.37
CA PHE A 217 -10.35 -5.39 0.94
C PHE A 217 -10.13 -6.38 2.09
N GLY A 218 -10.25 -7.67 1.77
CA GLY A 218 -9.90 -8.76 2.68
C GLY A 218 -8.43 -9.11 2.58
N ILE A 219 -7.85 -9.66 3.67
CA ILE A 219 -6.44 -10.04 3.72
C ILE A 219 -6.31 -11.55 3.92
N VAL A 220 -5.59 -12.21 3.03
CA VAL A 220 -5.26 -13.64 3.08
C VAL A 220 -3.93 -13.81 3.80
N GLN A 221 -3.96 -14.48 4.96
CA GLN A 221 -2.79 -14.84 5.75
C GLN A 221 -2.47 -16.34 5.62
N GLY A 222 -1.37 -16.83 6.20
CA GLY A 222 -1.00 -18.25 6.17
C GLY A 222 0.51 -18.51 6.05
N SER A 223 1.36 -17.48 6.26
CA SER A 223 2.83 -17.60 6.20
C SER A 223 3.29 -18.32 4.92
N GLY A 224 4.26 -19.23 4.99
CA GLY A 224 4.72 -20.07 3.88
C GLY A 224 3.90 -21.34 3.63
N TYR A 225 2.80 -21.58 4.37
CA TYR A 225 2.04 -22.83 4.30
C TYR A 225 0.92 -22.77 3.25
N ALA A 226 1.12 -23.42 2.11
CA ALA A 226 0.20 -23.37 0.97
C ALA A 226 -1.23 -23.82 1.31
N GLU A 227 -1.38 -24.86 2.16
CA GLU A 227 -2.68 -25.36 2.61
C GLU A 227 -3.44 -24.30 3.43
N LEU A 228 -2.74 -23.66 4.39
CA LEU A 228 -3.33 -22.61 5.20
C LEU A 228 -3.69 -21.38 4.36
N ARG A 229 -2.88 -21.03 3.36
CA ARG A 229 -3.16 -19.97 2.40
C ARG A 229 -4.42 -20.25 1.58
N SER A 230 -4.56 -21.48 1.03
CA SER A 230 -5.75 -21.85 0.24
C SER A 230 -7.01 -21.82 1.12
N LYS A 231 -6.97 -22.35 2.33
CA LYS A 231 -8.07 -22.28 3.30
C LYS A 231 -8.42 -20.84 3.69
N SER A 232 -7.41 -20.01 3.94
CA SER A 232 -7.59 -18.59 4.24
C SER A 232 -8.25 -17.87 3.08
N LEU A 233 -7.79 -18.11 1.85
CA LEU A 233 -8.37 -17.52 0.64
C LEU A 233 -9.84 -17.91 0.47
N GLU A 234 -10.15 -19.22 0.50
CA GLU A 234 -11.52 -19.75 0.34
C GLU A 234 -12.49 -19.03 1.29
N ARG A 235 -12.17 -19.01 2.59
CA ARG A 235 -13.03 -18.40 3.60
C ARG A 235 -13.07 -16.87 3.52
N THR A 236 -11.98 -16.21 3.09
CA THR A 236 -11.99 -14.77 2.86
C THR A 236 -12.89 -14.42 1.66
N VAL A 237 -12.89 -15.24 0.61
CA VAL A 237 -13.80 -15.09 -0.53
C VAL A 237 -15.26 -15.34 -0.14
N GLU A 238 -15.54 -16.32 0.72
CA GLU A 238 -16.90 -16.56 1.26
C GLU A 238 -17.44 -15.37 2.06
N ILE A 239 -16.60 -14.68 2.84
CA ILE A 239 -16.99 -13.44 3.54
C ILE A 239 -17.37 -12.35 2.54
N GLY A 240 -16.68 -12.30 1.40
CA GLY A 240 -16.95 -11.38 0.28
C GLY A 240 -16.38 -9.97 0.50
N PHE A 241 -15.45 -9.57 -0.32
CA PHE A 241 -14.78 -8.27 -0.30
C PHE A 241 -14.71 -7.66 -1.71
N ASP A 242 -14.49 -6.35 -1.80
CA ASP A 242 -14.35 -5.65 -3.09
C ASP A 242 -12.98 -5.91 -3.75
N GLY A 243 -12.00 -6.40 -2.98
CA GLY A 243 -10.68 -6.80 -3.43
C GLY A 243 -9.99 -7.69 -2.40
N TYR A 244 -8.89 -8.32 -2.79
CA TYR A 244 -8.19 -9.31 -1.96
C TYR A 244 -6.71 -9.03 -1.89
N ALA A 245 -6.16 -8.99 -0.66
CA ALA A 245 -4.75 -8.78 -0.43
C ALA A 245 -4.04 -10.06 0.04
N ILE A 246 -2.78 -10.19 -0.33
CA ILE A 246 -1.86 -11.21 0.16
C ILE A 246 -1.00 -10.55 1.24
N GLY A 247 -1.27 -10.86 2.51
CA GLY A 247 -0.52 -10.36 3.65
C GLY A 247 0.53 -11.37 4.15
N GLY A 248 1.36 -10.95 5.10
CA GLY A 248 2.32 -11.81 5.80
C GLY A 248 3.39 -12.42 4.90
N LEU A 249 3.84 -11.69 3.89
CA LEU A 249 5.02 -11.98 3.08
C LEU A 249 6.02 -10.83 3.18
N SER A 250 7.30 -11.09 2.90
CA SER A 250 8.42 -10.14 3.11
C SER A 250 8.56 -9.69 4.58
N VAL A 251 8.30 -10.60 5.52
CA VAL A 251 8.37 -10.37 6.96
C VAL A 251 9.47 -11.21 7.62
N GLY A 252 10.48 -11.59 6.84
CA GLY A 252 11.68 -12.31 7.30
C GLY A 252 11.90 -13.71 6.70
N GLU A 253 10.99 -14.19 5.85
CA GLU A 253 11.19 -15.43 5.09
C GLU A 253 12.15 -15.25 3.91
N GLU A 254 12.65 -16.36 3.38
CA GLU A 254 13.45 -16.40 2.16
C GLU A 254 12.59 -16.01 0.95
N LYS A 255 13.15 -15.27 -0.02
CA LYS A 255 12.43 -14.84 -1.24
C LYS A 255 11.82 -15.99 -2.04
N SER A 256 12.48 -17.15 -2.04
CA SER A 256 11.97 -18.37 -2.70
C SER A 256 10.61 -18.79 -2.13
N VAL A 257 10.44 -18.72 -0.81
CA VAL A 257 9.17 -19.05 -0.14
C VAL A 257 8.07 -18.08 -0.58
N MET A 258 8.36 -16.77 -0.61
CA MET A 258 7.42 -15.77 -1.10
C MET A 258 6.99 -16.06 -2.53
N TYR A 259 7.93 -16.35 -3.44
CA TYR A 259 7.63 -16.65 -4.84
C TYR A 259 6.82 -17.93 -5.02
N GLU A 260 7.11 -18.99 -4.24
CA GLU A 260 6.30 -20.21 -4.23
C GLU A 260 4.86 -19.97 -3.76
N VAL A 261 4.68 -19.16 -2.71
CA VAL A 261 3.35 -18.76 -2.25
C VAL A 261 2.60 -18.01 -3.34
N LEU A 262 3.23 -17.03 -3.98
CA LEU A 262 2.61 -16.25 -5.06
C LEU A 262 2.22 -17.13 -6.25
N ALA A 263 3.11 -18.01 -6.69
CA ALA A 263 2.86 -18.91 -7.81
C ALA A 263 1.65 -19.85 -7.57
N ARG A 264 1.43 -20.25 -6.32
CA ARG A 264 0.32 -21.15 -5.95
C ARG A 264 -0.96 -20.39 -5.64
N LEU A 265 -0.88 -19.27 -4.90
CA LEU A 265 -2.03 -18.57 -4.36
C LEU A 265 -2.68 -17.61 -5.37
N ALA A 266 -1.88 -16.77 -6.04
CA ALA A 266 -2.42 -15.70 -6.87
C ALA A 266 -3.34 -16.20 -8.00
N PRO A 267 -3.06 -17.34 -8.68
CA PRO A 267 -3.97 -17.88 -9.69
C PRO A 267 -5.32 -18.36 -9.12
N GLN A 268 -5.39 -18.67 -7.82
CA GLN A 268 -6.64 -19.12 -7.16
C GLN A 268 -7.51 -17.93 -6.71
N MET A 269 -6.95 -16.72 -6.64
CA MET A 269 -7.70 -15.52 -6.23
C MET A 269 -8.73 -15.13 -7.30
N PRO A 270 -9.86 -14.52 -6.91
CA PRO A 270 -10.91 -14.09 -7.85
C PRO A 270 -10.34 -13.31 -9.03
N SER A 271 -10.82 -13.61 -10.24
CA SER A 271 -10.39 -12.94 -11.47
C SER A 271 -11.08 -11.59 -11.67
N ASP A 272 -12.25 -11.44 -11.12
CA ASP A 272 -13.15 -10.28 -11.17
C ASP A 272 -12.93 -9.28 -10.02
N ALA A 273 -11.84 -9.43 -9.26
CA ALA A 273 -11.44 -8.53 -8.19
C ALA A 273 -9.95 -8.15 -8.28
N PRO A 274 -9.55 -6.95 -7.82
CA PRO A 274 -8.14 -6.57 -7.74
C PRO A 274 -7.40 -7.38 -6.67
N ARG A 275 -6.12 -7.70 -6.95
CA ARG A 275 -5.22 -8.48 -6.10
C ARG A 275 -4.06 -7.62 -5.64
N TYR A 276 -3.89 -7.50 -4.35
CA TYR A 276 -2.91 -6.62 -3.74
C TYR A 276 -1.87 -7.41 -2.94
N LEU A 277 -0.57 -7.27 -3.25
CA LEU A 277 0.53 -7.82 -2.46
C LEU A 277 1.07 -6.75 -1.54
N MET A 278 0.89 -6.94 -0.22
CA MET A 278 1.17 -5.94 0.80
C MET A 278 2.66 -5.87 1.16
N GLY A 279 3.23 -4.67 1.22
CA GLY A 279 4.56 -4.39 1.75
C GLY A 279 5.74 -4.87 0.91
N VAL A 280 5.51 -5.34 -0.31
CA VAL A 280 6.52 -5.89 -1.22
C VAL A 280 6.72 -4.94 -2.39
N GLY A 281 7.91 -4.66 -2.89
CA GLY A 281 9.24 -5.16 -2.61
C GLY A 281 10.27 -4.46 -3.47
N THR A 282 11.33 -5.20 -3.86
CA THR A 282 12.28 -4.71 -4.87
C THR A 282 11.66 -4.73 -6.27
N PRO A 283 12.24 -4.03 -7.27
CA PRO A 283 11.74 -4.09 -8.64
C PRO A 283 11.59 -5.52 -9.20
N GLU A 284 12.52 -6.41 -8.86
CA GLU A 284 12.45 -7.83 -9.25
C GLU A 284 11.24 -8.54 -8.62
N ASP A 285 10.98 -8.26 -7.32
CA ASP A 285 9.86 -8.86 -6.59
C ASP A 285 8.52 -8.43 -7.21
N LEU A 286 8.43 -7.14 -7.64
CA LEU A 286 7.24 -6.63 -8.32
C LEU A 286 6.98 -7.35 -9.64
N LEU A 287 8.02 -7.51 -10.49
CA LEU A 287 7.87 -8.19 -11.77
C LEU A 287 7.54 -9.68 -11.58
N GLU A 288 8.12 -10.31 -10.55
CA GLU A 288 7.78 -11.69 -10.20
C GLU A 288 6.31 -11.82 -9.81
N ALA A 289 5.83 -10.97 -8.91
CA ALA A 289 4.44 -11.00 -8.46
C ALA A 289 3.45 -10.67 -9.59
N VAL A 290 3.77 -9.71 -10.47
CA VAL A 290 2.96 -9.43 -11.67
C VAL A 290 2.86 -10.66 -12.57
N SER A 291 3.94 -11.44 -12.72
CA SER A 291 3.88 -12.68 -13.55
C SER A 291 2.92 -13.73 -12.99
N HIS A 292 2.48 -13.60 -11.74
CA HIS A 292 1.47 -14.46 -11.12
C HIS A 292 0.07 -13.81 -11.05
N GLY A 293 -0.09 -12.59 -11.58
CA GLY A 293 -1.38 -11.91 -11.69
C GLY A 293 -1.73 -11.00 -10.51
N VAL A 294 -0.72 -10.43 -9.84
CA VAL A 294 -0.91 -9.39 -8.81
C VAL A 294 -1.01 -8.01 -9.47
N ASP A 295 -1.92 -7.16 -8.97
CA ASP A 295 -2.27 -5.87 -9.58
C ASP A 295 -1.78 -4.65 -8.79
N MET A 296 -1.66 -4.75 -7.47
CA MET A 296 -1.38 -3.62 -6.59
C MET A 296 -0.23 -3.92 -5.64
N PHE A 297 0.60 -2.92 -5.40
CA PHE A 297 1.81 -3.04 -4.58
C PHE A 297 2.04 -1.77 -3.77
N ASP A 298 2.60 -1.92 -2.57
CA ASP A 298 3.22 -0.86 -1.80
C ASP A 298 4.56 -1.32 -1.24
N CYS A 299 5.46 -0.38 -1.04
CA CYS A 299 6.68 -0.64 -0.29
C CYS A 299 7.34 0.67 0.18
N VAL A 300 7.95 0.63 1.35
CA VAL A 300 8.70 1.77 1.90
C VAL A 300 10.09 1.95 1.27
N LEU A 301 10.58 0.96 0.51
CA LEU A 301 11.94 0.95 -0.02
C LEU A 301 12.31 2.20 -0.82
N PRO A 302 11.49 2.74 -1.73
CA PRO A 302 11.87 3.91 -2.51
C PRO A 302 12.29 5.10 -1.64
N THR A 303 11.48 5.44 -0.65
CA THR A 303 11.78 6.57 0.24
C THR A 303 12.76 6.20 1.36
N ARG A 304 12.75 4.94 1.86
CA ARG A 304 13.73 4.47 2.85
C ARG A 304 15.13 4.54 2.26
N ASN A 305 15.33 3.95 1.10
CA ASN A 305 16.61 3.91 0.40
C ASN A 305 17.05 5.31 -0.02
N GLY A 306 16.14 6.15 -0.53
CA GLY A 306 16.44 7.55 -0.86
C GLY A 306 17.02 8.32 0.32
N ARG A 307 16.45 8.15 1.51
CA ARG A 307 16.94 8.80 2.74
C ARG A 307 18.30 8.25 3.23
N THR A 308 18.65 7.03 2.86
CA THR A 308 19.95 6.41 3.21
C THR A 308 20.98 6.51 2.09
N GLY A 309 20.69 7.29 1.03
CA GLY A 309 21.59 7.57 -0.08
C GLY A 309 21.67 6.45 -1.12
N SER A 310 20.71 5.54 -1.13
CA SER A 310 20.62 4.48 -2.14
C SER A 310 19.57 4.84 -3.20
N ALA A 311 19.96 4.78 -4.47
CA ALA A 311 19.09 5.00 -5.62
C ALA A 311 18.93 3.73 -6.44
N PHE A 312 17.70 3.44 -6.84
CA PHE A 312 17.39 2.39 -7.83
C PHE A 312 17.66 2.93 -9.24
N THR A 313 18.32 2.15 -10.07
CA THR A 313 18.59 2.52 -11.46
C THR A 313 18.26 1.37 -12.39
N SER A 314 18.19 1.65 -13.68
CA SER A 314 18.01 0.63 -14.73
C SER A 314 19.17 -0.38 -14.82
N GLN A 315 20.25 -0.17 -14.09
CA GLN A 315 21.44 -1.02 -14.01
C GLN A 315 21.74 -1.48 -12.59
N GLY A 316 20.71 -1.64 -11.76
CA GLY A 316 20.82 -2.02 -10.35
C GLY A 316 20.84 -0.80 -9.41
N SER A 317 21.18 -1.04 -8.14
CA SER A 317 21.17 0.01 -7.13
C SER A 317 22.55 0.64 -6.95
N ILE A 318 22.59 1.96 -6.80
CA ILE A 318 23.81 2.69 -6.47
C ILE A 318 23.70 3.33 -5.09
N ASN A 319 24.82 3.38 -4.36
CA ASN A 319 24.91 4.16 -3.12
C ASN A 319 25.69 5.44 -3.40
N ILE A 320 25.03 6.60 -3.31
CA ILE A 320 25.59 7.89 -3.67
C ILE A 320 26.78 8.30 -2.82
N ARG A 321 26.98 7.68 -1.64
CA ARG A 321 28.13 7.93 -0.76
C ARG A 321 29.44 7.44 -1.35
N ASN A 322 29.41 6.52 -2.31
CA ASN A 322 30.61 5.94 -2.89
C ASN A 322 31.52 7.02 -3.45
N ALA A 323 32.84 6.90 -3.19
CA ALA A 323 33.86 7.85 -3.60
C ALA A 323 33.97 8.02 -5.12
N ARG A 324 33.62 6.98 -5.90
CA ARG A 324 33.63 7.02 -7.36
C ARG A 324 32.72 8.12 -7.94
N PHE A 325 31.66 8.53 -7.23
CA PHE A 325 30.74 9.58 -7.66
C PHE A 325 31.20 11.00 -7.32
N ARG A 326 32.42 11.18 -6.80
CA ARG A 326 32.93 12.50 -6.37
C ARG A 326 32.95 13.53 -7.50
N THR A 327 33.25 13.12 -8.70
CA THR A 327 33.35 13.96 -9.90
C THR A 327 32.49 13.45 -11.04
N ASP A 328 31.53 12.58 -10.75
CA ASP A 328 30.63 11.96 -11.73
C ASP A 328 29.53 12.95 -12.12
N GLU A 329 29.59 13.49 -13.34
CA GLU A 329 28.59 14.41 -13.89
C GLU A 329 27.34 13.72 -14.42
N ALA A 330 27.31 12.38 -14.48
CA ALA A 330 26.14 11.64 -14.95
C ALA A 330 24.96 11.77 -13.97
N PRO A 331 23.71 11.63 -14.47
CA PRO A 331 22.51 11.53 -13.63
C PRO A 331 22.53 10.25 -12.80
N LEU A 332 21.61 10.12 -11.80
CA LEU A 332 21.44 8.87 -11.04
C LEU A 332 21.23 7.68 -11.98
N ASP A 333 20.34 7.82 -12.93
CA ASP A 333 20.08 6.83 -13.98
C ASP A 333 20.00 7.51 -15.36
N PRO A 334 20.88 7.19 -16.30
CA PRO A 334 20.86 7.77 -17.65
C PRO A 334 19.60 7.47 -18.46
N ARG A 335 18.87 6.38 -18.14
CA ARG A 335 17.61 6.02 -18.80
C ARG A 335 16.40 6.70 -18.17
N CYS A 336 16.53 7.23 -16.94
CA CYS A 336 15.44 7.85 -16.20
C CYS A 336 15.16 9.29 -16.70
N ARG A 337 13.88 9.61 -16.87
CA ARG A 337 13.43 10.93 -17.34
C ARG A 337 12.83 11.82 -16.25
N CYS A 338 12.97 11.45 -14.96
CA CYS A 338 12.47 12.28 -13.88
C CYS A 338 13.19 13.63 -13.81
N SER A 339 12.58 14.62 -13.16
CA SER A 339 13.15 15.97 -13.01
C SER A 339 14.51 15.97 -12.33
N VAL A 340 14.76 15.01 -11.43
CA VAL A 340 16.06 14.86 -10.75
C VAL A 340 17.16 14.44 -11.72
N CYS A 341 16.96 13.37 -12.50
CA CYS A 341 17.94 12.88 -13.47
C CYS A 341 18.21 13.87 -14.60
N ARG A 342 17.21 14.69 -14.98
CA ARG A 342 17.40 15.73 -16.00
C ARG A 342 18.21 16.94 -15.52
N ARG A 343 18.37 17.11 -14.19
CA ARG A 343 18.91 18.35 -13.63
C ARG A 343 20.16 18.15 -12.78
N TYR A 344 20.30 17.06 -12.07
CA TYR A 344 21.32 16.89 -11.05
C TYR A 344 22.29 15.75 -11.37
N SER A 345 23.59 16.01 -11.19
CA SER A 345 24.62 14.99 -11.31
C SER A 345 24.77 14.15 -10.04
N ARG A 346 25.35 12.96 -10.17
CA ARG A 346 25.74 12.11 -9.04
C ARG A 346 26.73 12.84 -8.12
N ALA A 347 27.66 13.61 -8.68
CA ALA A 347 28.63 14.40 -7.89
C ALA A 347 27.93 15.42 -6.98
N TYR A 348 26.91 16.14 -7.50
CA TYR A 348 26.15 17.10 -6.70
C TYR A 348 25.30 16.41 -5.62
N LEU A 349 24.58 15.35 -5.96
CA LEU A 349 23.77 14.57 -5.01
C LEU A 349 24.63 13.95 -3.90
N ARG A 350 25.84 13.47 -4.25
CA ARG A 350 26.82 12.99 -3.29
C ARG A 350 27.29 14.13 -2.36
N HIS A 351 27.56 15.30 -2.90
CA HIS A 351 27.92 16.45 -2.09
C HIS A 351 26.83 16.79 -1.07
N LEU A 352 25.60 16.94 -1.51
CA LEU A 352 24.45 17.21 -0.64
C LEU A 352 24.30 16.15 0.45
N TYR A 353 24.41 14.88 0.09
CA TYR A 353 24.27 13.77 1.03
C TYR A 353 25.35 13.82 2.12
N ASN A 354 26.63 14.03 1.73
CA ASN A 354 27.76 14.10 2.66
C ASN A 354 27.71 15.36 3.53
N ALA A 355 27.14 16.45 3.02
CA ALA A 355 26.92 17.69 3.77
C ALA A 355 25.73 17.59 4.76
N GLY A 356 24.95 16.48 4.74
CA GLY A 356 23.78 16.33 5.59
C GLY A 356 22.57 17.16 5.14
N GLU A 357 22.55 17.65 3.90
CA GLU A 357 21.46 18.45 3.37
C GLU A 357 20.21 17.61 3.16
N MET A 358 19.06 18.05 3.69
CA MET A 358 17.77 17.36 3.54
C MET A 358 17.37 17.17 2.07
N LEU A 359 17.80 18.08 1.21
CA LEU A 359 17.53 18.03 -0.22
C LEU A 359 18.05 16.75 -0.88
N ALA A 360 19.15 16.17 -0.40
CA ALA A 360 19.67 14.89 -0.89
C ALA A 360 18.63 13.77 -0.75
N ALA A 361 18.07 13.62 0.46
CA ALA A 361 17.05 12.62 0.75
C ALA A 361 15.78 12.85 -0.08
N THR A 362 15.35 14.09 -0.25
CA THR A 362 14.21 14.48 -1.07
C THR A 362 14.42 14.08 -2.53
N LEU A 363 15.53 14.49 -3.14
CA LEU A 363 15.81 14.24 -4.56
C LEU A 363 15.97 12.74 -4.85
N ILE A 364 16.69 11.99 -4.01
CA ILE A 364 16.88 10.56 -4.23
C ILE A 364 15.57 9.80 -4.01
N SER A 365 14.74 10.18 -3.00
CA SER A 365 13.43 9.58 -2.81
C SER A 365 12.48 9.87 -3.98
N HIS A 366 12.50 11.09 -4.51
CA HIS A 366 11.76 11.47 -5.71
C HIS A 366 12.15 10.60 -6.91
N HIS A 367 13.46 10.47 -7.18
CA HIS A 367 13.95 9.62 -8.25
C HIS A 367 13.51 8.16 -8.08
N ASN A 368 13.66 7.59 -6.88
CA ASN A 368 13.28 6.21 -6.61
C ASN A 368 11.78 5.96 -6.84
N LEU A 369 10.91 6.89 -6.40
CA LEU A 369 9.48 6.78 -6.65
C LEU A 369 9.16 6.88 -8.14
N ALA A 370 9.78 7.83 -8.86
CA ALA A 370 9.62 7.95 -10.30
C ALA A 370 10.06 6.67 -11.02
N PHE A 371 11.15 6.04 -10.58
CA PHE A 371 11.63 4.76 -11.11
C PHE A 371 10.60 3.63 -10.92
N PHE A 372 10.03 3.48 -9.72
CA PHE A 372 9.02 2.44 -9.44
C PHE A 372 7.73 2.66 -10.24
N LEU A 373 7.23 3.89 -10.31
CA LEU A 373 6.02 4.23 -11.05
C LEU A 373 6.22 4.05 -12.57
N ASP A 374 7.39 4.42 -13.09
CA ASP A 374 7.74 4.21 -14.49
C ASP A 374 7.90 2.72 -14.82
N THR A 375 8.50 1.92 -13.93
CA THR A 375 8.57 0.47 -14.06
C THR A 375 7.17 -0.14 -14.23
N MET A 376 6.19 0.26 -13.41
CA MET A 376 4.82 -0.22 -13.55
C MET A 376 4.17 0.22 -14.88
N ARG A 377 4.47 1.41 -15.37
CA ARG A 377 4.00 1.87 -16.69
C ARG A 377 4.56 0.99 -17.82
N GLN A 378 5.87 0.68 -17.78
CA GLN A 378 6.50 -0.21 -18.76
C GLN A 378 5.95 -1.64 -18.67
N VAL A 379 5.68 -2.14 -17.47
CA VAL A 379 5.03 -3.45 -17.24
C VAL A 379 3.65 -3.50 -17.90
N ARG A 380 2.79 -2.51 -17.69
CA ARG A 380 1.47 -2.44 -18.33
C ARG A 380 1.57 -2.42 -19.85
N GLN A 381 2.50 -1.65 -20.39
CA GLN A 381 2.75 -1.61 -21.83
C GLN A 381 3.19 -2.97 -22.37
N ALA A 382 4.11 -3.66 -21.69
CA ALA A 382 4.59 -4.98 -22.08
C ALA A 382 3.48 -6.03 -22.04
N ILE A 383 2.60 -6.01 -21.02
CA ILE A 383 1.42 -6.89 -20.94
C ILE A 383 0.47 -6.62 -22.11
N GLY A 384 0.17 -5.34 -22.39
CA GLY A 384 -0.70 -4.96 -23.52
C GLY A 384 -0.18 -5.38 -24.90
N LEU A 385 1.14 -5.51 -25.04
CA LEU A 385 1.81 -5.97 -26.26
C LEU A 385 2.03 -7.49 -26.32
N GLY A 386 1.71 -8.26 -25.27
CA GLY A 386 2.00 -9.69 -25.17
C GLY A 386 3.50 -10.02 -25.12
N SER A 387 4.31 -9.14 -24.53
CA SER A 387 5.78 -9.26 -24.47
C SER A 387 6.33 -9.14 -23.04
N PHE A 388 5.48 -9.39 -22.04
CA PHE A 388 5.86 -9.21 -20.64
C PHE A 388 6.97 -10.18 -20.19
N ALA A 389 6.96 -11.43 -20.68
CA ALA A 389 7.98 -12.40 -20.32
C ALA A 389 9.38 -11.96 -20.79
N GLU A 390 9.51 -11.46 -22.01
CA GLU A 390 10.74 -10.91 -22.57
C GLU A 390 11.17 -9.64 -21.83
N PHE A 391 10.21 -8.74 -21.57
CA PHE A 391 10.44 -7.53 -20.79
C PHE A 391 11.00 -7.87 -19.41
N LYS A 392 10.36 -8.77 -18.66
CA LYS A 392 10.80 -9.22 -17.33
C LYS A 392 12.23 -9.76 -17.37
N LYS A 393 12.52 -10.64 -18.35
CA LYS A 393 13.86 -11.24 -18.51
C LYS A 393 14.93 -10.17 -18.77
N GLN A 394 14.65 -9.23 -19.68
CA GLN A 394 15.58 -8.16 -20.03
C GLN A 394 15.78 -7.21 -18.85
N PHE A 395 14.71 -6.80 -18.19
CA PHE A 395 14.74 -5.91 -17.03
C PHE A 395 15.60 -6.47 -15.89
N ILE A 396 15.38 -7.75 -15.54
CA ILE A 396 16.17 -8.44 -14.50
C ILE A 396 17.63 -8.60 -14.92
N SER A 397 17.90 -8.87 -16.20
CA SER A 397 19.27 -8.92 -16.73
C SER A 397 19.99 -7.58 -16.62
N ASP A 398 19.28 -6.48 -16.97
CA ASP A 398 19.83 -5.12 -16.89
C ASP A 398 20.16 -4.74 -15.44
N LEU A 399 19.29 -5.07 -14.47
CA LEU A 399 19.52 -4.82 -13.04
C LEU A 399 20.73 -5.53 -12.45
N ARG A 400 21.15 -6.65 -13.07
CA ARG A 400 22.29 -7.46 -12.62
C ARG A 400 23.61 -7.08 -13.33
N GLN A 401 23.57 -6.19 -14.32
CA GLN A 401 24.77 -5.64 -14.89
C GLN A 401 25.42 -4.75 -13.83
N GLU A 402 26.59 -5.17 -13.33
CA GLU A 402 27.37 -4.32 -12.42
C GLU A 402 27.62 -2.98 -13.10
N THR A 403 27.20 -1.90 -12.46
CA THR A 403 27.56 -0.54 -12.89
C THR A 403 29.07 -0.41 -12.74
N PRO A 404 29.84 -0.20 -13.81
CA PRO A 404 31.31 -0.13 -13.77
C PRO A 404 31.85 0.93 -12.80
#